data_2fab00c15b8f388d7745272946d156cc
#
_entry.id   2fab00c15b8f388d7745272946d156cc
#
_cell.length_a   1.000
_cell.length_b   1.000
_cell.length_c   1.000
_cell.angle_alpha   90.00
_cell.angle_beta   90.00
_cell.angle_gamma   90.00
#
_symmetry.space_group_name_H-M   'P 1'
#
loop_
_entity.id
_entity.type
_entity.pdbx_description
1 polymer ?
#
loop_
_entity_poly.entity_id
_entity_poly.type
_entity_poly.pdbx_seq_one_letter_code
_entity_poly.pdbx_strand_id
1 'polypeptide(L)'
;MSSRDPGSWMWAQAVALLEEAEGLHRRFFRLALGEATPVWELPVDILEDEGGLTIMAALPGVSPEAIRIEIGSGIMSIVAERPMPIGPGVTAIHRLEIPYGRFERRVELPPGRYRLEHEQVANGCLLLRLGRLSEF
;
A
#
# COMPACT_ATOMS: atom_id res chain seq x y z
N MET A 1 12.73 -19.64 -3.49
CA MET A 1 12.56 -19.15 -3.23
C MET A 1 12.03 -18.70 -2.81
N SER A 2 11.73 -18.48 -2.66
CA SER A 2 11.28 -17.94 -2.35
C SER A 2 10.81 -17.61 -1.61
N SER A 3 10.67 -17.48 -1.27
CA SER A 3 10.26 -17.24 -0.52
C SER A 3 9.88 -16.28 0.00
N ARG A 4 9.65 -15.73 -0.05
CA ARG A 4 9.23 -14.75 0.27
C ARG A 4 8.29 -14.79 1.10
N ASP A 5 7.86 -14.75 1.54
CA ASP A 5 7.09 -14.76 2.31
C ASP A 5 5.96 -14.78 2.26
N PRO A 6 5.55 -15.25 2.63
CA PRO A 6 4.28 -15.45 2.58
C PRO A 6 3.61 -14.67 3.40
N GLY A 7 3.82 -14.46 4.20
CA GLY A 7 3.15 -13.64 4.86
C GLY A 7 3.16 -12.64 4.06
N SER A 8 3.79 -12.81 3.29
CA SER A 8 3.87 -11.86 2.50
C SER A 8 3.38 -12.31 1.38
N TRP A 9 3.09 -13.15 0.95
CA TRP A 9 2.63 -13.41 -0.21
C TRP A 9 2.09 -14.38 -0.40
N MET A 10 1.62 -14.50 -0.50
CA MET A 10 1.15 -15.01 -0.83
C MET A 10 0.47 -15.30 -1.04
N TRP A 11 0.17 -15.54 -1.10
CA TRP A 11 -0.55 -15.95 -1.23
C TRP A 11 -0.73 -16.36 -1.70
N ALA A 12 -0.45 -16.40 -1.83
CA ALA A 12 -0.46 -16.90 -2.14
C ALA A 12 -0.44 -17.49 -2.58
N GLN A 13 -0.23 -17.76 -2.74
CA GLN A 13 -0.21 -18.25 -3.16
C GLN A 13 -0.84 -18.69 -3.31
N ALA A 14 -1.46 -18.41 -3.35
CA ALA A 14 -2.07 -18.69 -3.34
C ALA A 14 -2.60 -19.07 -3.65
N VAL A 15 -3.00 -19.36 -3.67
CA VAL A 15 -3.41 -19.85 -3.70
C VAL A 15 -3.48 -20.58 -4.11
N ALA A 16 -3.29 -21.21 -4.40
CA ALA A 16 -3.09 -21.75 -4.55
C ALA A 16 -2.90 -22.25 -4.82
N LEU A 17 -2.73 -22.48 -5.04
CA LEU A 17 -2.41 -22.65 -5.17
C LEU A 17 -2.32 -23.03 -4.99
N LEU A 18 -2.46 -23.42 -4.78
CA LEU A 18 -2.54 -23.53 -4.22
C LEU A 18 -2.59 -24.35 -3.71
N GLU A 19 -2.31 -25.62 -3.52
CA GLU A 19 -2.20 -26.05 -2.76
C GLU A 19 -1.49 -26.50 -2.26
N GLU A 20 -0.44 -27.36 -2.80
CA GLU A 20 0.39 -27.21 -2.47
C GLU A 20 0.69 -26.18 -2.18
N ALA A 21 1.06 -26.18 -2.89
CA ALA A 21 0.89 -24.95 -2.90
C ALA A 21 -0.30 -24.83 -2.20
N GLU A 22 -0.98 -25.75 -2.25
CA GLU A 22 -2.09 -25.69 -1.68
C GLU A 22 -1.96 -25.51 -0.27
N GLY A 23 -1.15 -26.14 0.46
CA GLY A 23 -0.98 -25.88 1.83
C GLY A 23 -0.50 -24.49 2.07
N LEU A 24 0.46 -24.08 1.31
CA LEU A 24 0.98 -22.76 1.43
C LEU A 24 -0.07 -21.74 1.07
N HIS A 25 -0.77 -21.96 0.01
CA HIS A 25 -1.79 -21.07 -0.41
C HIS A 25 -2.90 -21.01 0.60
N ARG A 26 -3.21 -22.09 1.17
CA ARG A 26 -4.26 -22.13 2.13
C ARG A 26 -3.90 -21.34 3.35
N ARG A 27 -2.71 -21.43 3.79
CA ARG A 27 -2.25 -20.69 4.90
C ARG A 27 -2.26 -19.23 4.58
N PHE A 28 -1.87 -18.92 3.38
CA PHE A 28 -1.84 -17.56 2.95
C PHE A 28 -3.25 -17.02 2.93
N PHE A 29 -4.20 -17.76 2.46
CA PHE A 29 -5.56 -17.34 2.44
C PHE A 29 -6.10 -17.15 3.84
N ARG A 30 -5.74 -17.97 4.75
CA ARG A 30 -6.21 -17.79 6.09
C ARG A 30 -5.71 -16.49 6.66
N LEU A 31 -4.49 -16.15 6.39
CA LEU A 31 -3.97 -14.87 6.81
C LEU A 31 -4.76 -13.76 6.16
N ALA A 32 -5.03 -13.90 4.91
CA ALA A 32 -5.76 -12.86 4.21
C ALA A 32 -7.19 -12.77 4.64
N LEU A 33 -7.76 -13.86 5.04
CA LEU A 33 -9.16 -13.88 5.33
C LEU A 33 -9.54 -13.72 6.74
N GLY A 34 -8.69 -13.92 7.63
CA GLY A 34 -9.23 -13.83 8.87
C GLY A 34 -8.37 -13.76 10.03
N GLU A 35 -7.35 -14.48 9.97
CA GLU A 35 -6.58 -14.54 11.12
C GLU A 35 -5.80 -13.31 11.31
N ALA A 36 -5.09 -12.93 10.34
CA ALA A 36 -4.31 -11.73 10.39
C ALA A 36 -4.19 -11.26 8.99
N THR A 37 -4.70 -10.13 8.69
CA THR A 37 -4.63 -9.57 7.35
C THR A 37 -3.27 -8.94 7.19
N PRO A 38 -2.48 -9.40 6.24
CA PRO A 38 -1.16 -8.80 6.05
C PRO A 38 -1.31 -7.35 5.67
N VAL A 39 -0.43 -6.54 6.20
CA VAL A 39 -0.40 -5.13 5.89
C VAL A 39 0.97 -4.81 5.37
N TRP A 40 1.03 -4.21 4.20
CA TRP A 40 2.28 -3.85 3.57
C TRP A 40 2.58 -2.40 3.83
N GLU A 41 3.83 -2.10 4.15
CA GLU A 41 4.22 -0.71 4.31
C GLU A 41 4.66 -0.20 2.97
N LEU A 42 4.07 0.88 2.53
CA LEU A 42 4.44 1.47 1.25
C LEU A 42 5.58 2.46 1.46
N PRO A 43 6.51 2.54 0.52
CA PRO A 43 7.60 3.51 0.63
C PRO A 43 7.10 4.92 0.43
N VAL A 44 7.63 5.84 1.19
CA VAL A 44 7.21 7.23 1.15
C VAL A 44 8.43 8.14 1.18
N ASP A 45 8.44 9.14 0.29
CA ASP A 45 9.43 10.19 0.31
C ASP A 45 8.76 11.46 0.78
N ILE A 46 9.41 12.21 1.64
CA ILE A 46 8.93 13.50 2.08
C ILE A 46 10.03 14.51 1.85
N LEU A 47 9.74 15.51 1.02
CA LEU A 47 10.70 16.54 0.69
C LEU A 47 10.17 17.89 1.15
N GLU A 48 11.02 18.73 1.62
CA GLU A 48 10.59 20.01 2.15
C GLU A 48 11.21 21.17 1.38
N ASP A 49 10.42 22.19 1.10
CA ASP A 49 10.95 23.42 0.55
C ASP A 49 10.30 24.57 1.32
N GLU A 50 10.53 25.78 0.90
CA GLU A 50 10.01 26.91 1.62
C GLU A 50 8.49 26.94 1.68
N GLY A 51 7.86 26.47 0.66
CA GLY A 51 6.42 26.52 0.59
C GLY A 51 5.71 25.37 1.29
N GLY A 52 6.42 24.32 1.62
CA GLY A 52 5.76 23.19 2.26
C GLY A 52 6.43 21.87 1.96
N LEU A 53 5.63 20.85 1.86
CA LEU A 53 6.12 19.49 1.70
C LEU A 53 5.60 18.87 0.42
N THR A 54 6.44 18.10 -0.21
CA THR A 54 6.05 17.24 -1.32
C THR A 54 6.20 15.81 -0.85
N ILE A 55 5.14 15.05 -0.95
CA ILE A 55 5.12 13.68 -0.47
C ILE A 55 4.84 12.77 -1.65
N MET A 56 5.64 11.74 -1.79
CA MET A 56 5.44 10.79 -2.85
C MET A 56 5.38 9.41 -2.24
N ALA A 57 4.34 8.65 -2.55
CA ALA A 57 4.16 7.31 -2.03
C ALA A 57 4.03 6.34 -3.18
N ALA A 58 4.77 5.25 -3.12
CA ALA A 58 4.76 4.26 -4.19
C ALA A 58 3.58 3.32 -4.01
N LEU A 59 2.65 3.37 -4.95
CA LEU A 59 1.44 2.55 -4.90
C LEU A 59 1.10 2.01 -6.28
N PRO A 60 2.01 1.25 -6.88
CA PRO A 60 1.76 0.75 -8.22
C PRO A 60 0.57 -0.20 -8.25
N GLY A 61 -0.27 -0.04 -9.22
CA GLY A 61 -1.42 -0.93 -9.38
C GLY A 61 -2.59 -0.61 -8.48
N VAL A 62 -2.54 0.51 -7.76
CA VAL A 62 -3.64 0.90 -6.88
C VAL A 62 -4.42 2.00 -7.55
N SER A 63 -5.73 1.83 -7.60
CA SER A 63 -6.56 2.82 -8.23
C SER A 63 -6.75 4.00 -7.27
N PRO A 64 -6.87 5.21 -7.80
CA PRO A 64 -7.01 6.38 -6.93
C PRO A 64 -8.17 6.27 -5.96
N GLU A 65 -9.24 5.63 -6.36
CA GLU A 65 -10.40 5.49 -5.50
C GLU A 65 -10.14 4.60 -4.31
N ALA A 66 -9.11 3.80 -4.37
CA ALA A 66 -8.78 2.87 -3.30
C ALA A 66 -7.77 3.45 -2.32
N ILE A 67 -7.47 4.74 -2.42
CA ILE A 67 -6.48 5.36 -1.56
C ILE A 67 -7.18 6.33 -0.61
N ARG A 68 -6.82 6.24 0.66
CA ARG A 68 -7.36 7.12 1.67
C ARG A 68 -6.23 7.81 2.39
N ILE A 69 -6.34 9.11 2.56
CA ILE A 69 -5.30 9.90 3.19
C ILE A 69 -5.90 10.71 4.32
N GLU A 70 -5.26 10.67 5.46
CA GLU A 70 -5.68 11.47 6.60
C GLU A 70 -4.48 12.19 7.15
N ILE A 71 -4.65 13.46 7.47
CA ILE A 71 -3.59 14.27 8.03
C ILE A 71 -4.15 14.96 9.26
N GLY A 72 -3.49 14.78 10.37
CA GLY A 72 -3.92 15.41 11.60
C GLY A 72 -2.91 15.22 12.69
N SER A 73 -2.83 16.18 13.58
CA SER A 73 -1.94 16.10 14.72
C SER A 73 -0.51 15.78 14.34
N GLY A 74 -0.05 16.31 13.23
CA GLY A 74 1.32 16.11 12.80
C GLY A 74 1.61 14.74 12.21
N ILE A 75 0.59 13.95 11.96
CA ILE A 75 0.78 12.63 11.41
C ILE A 75 -0.02 12.48 10.13
N MET A 76 0.59 11.87 9.13
CA MET A 76 -0.10 11.56 7.91
C MET A 76 -0.29 10.05 7.83
N SER A 77 -1.48 9.64 7.48
CA SER A 77 -1.81 8.23 7.33
C SER A 77 -2.25 7.98 5.91
N ILE A 78 -1.69 6.99 5.27
CA ILE A 78 -2.09 6.58 3.93
C ILE A 78 -2.51 5.13 4.01
N VAL A 79 -3.72 4.84 3.55
CA VAL A 79 -4.24 3.48 3.51
C VAL A 79 -4.71 3.23 2.09
N ALA A 80 -4.36 2.11 1.54
CA ALA A 80 -4.73 1.78 0.18
C ALA A 80 -4.95 0.29 0.07
N GLU A 81 -5.59 -0.10 -1.01
CA GLU A 81 -5.86 -1.50 -1.22
C GLU A 81 -5.64 -1.86 -2.67
N ARG A 82 -4.94 -2.95 -2.91
CA ARG A 82 -4.72 -3.46 -4.24
C ARG A 82 -5.32 -4.84 -4.30
N PRO A 83 -6.30 -5.06 -5.17
CA PRO A 83 -6.95 -6.37 -5.21
C PRO A 83 -6.01 -7.44 -5.74
N MET A 84 -6.27 -8.66 -5.35
CA MET A 84 -5.52 -9.78 -5.86
C MET A 84 -5.75 -9.89 -7.35
N PRO A 85 -4.69 -9.98 -8.15
CA PRO A 85 -4.83 -9.94 -9.60
C PRO A 85 -5.20 -11.29 -10.22
N ILE A 86 -6.07 -12.03 -9.60
CA ILE A 86 -6.47 -13.32 -10.08
C ILE A 86 -7.92 -13.26 -10.48
N GLY A 87 -8.19 -13.55 -11.72
CA GLY A 87 -9.55 -13.53 -12.22
C GLY A 87 -9.97 -14.86 -12.77
N PRO A 88 -11.17 -14.91 -13.28
CA PRO A 88 -11.68 -16.16 -13.88
C PRO A 88 -10.82 -16.50 -15.08
N GLY A 89 -10.58 -17.73 -15.27
CA GLY A 89 -9.77 -18.17 -16.40
C GLY A 89 -8.32 -18.43 -16.06
N VAL A 90 -7.89 -18.04 -14.87
CA VAL A 90 -6.54 -18.35 -14.47
C VAL A 90 -6.49 -19.82 -14.05
N THR A 91 -5.62 -20.60 -14.68
CA THR A 91 -5.53 -22.01 -14.40
C THR A 91 -4.32 -22.39 -13.58
N ALA A 92 -3.35 -21.51 -13.49
CA ALA A 92 -2.14 -21.79 -12.69
C ALA A 92 -1.48 -20.51 -12.29
N ILE A 93 -0.89 -20.50 -11.12
CA ILE A 93 -0.12 -19.38 -10.65
C ILE A 93 1.33 -19.81 -10.62
N HIS A 94 2.11 -19.23 -11.50
CA HIS A 94 3.52 -19.58 -11.56
C HIS A 94 4.34 -18.73 -10.58
N ARG A 95 3.90 -17.51 -10.34
CA ARG A 95 4.60 -16.64 -9.45
C ARG A 95 3.67 -15.53 -9.00
N LEU A 96 3.68 -15.21 -7.75
CA LEU A 96 2.82 -14.18 -7.21
C LEU A 96 3.63 -13.44 -6.17
N GLU A 97 4.33 -12.41 -6.60
CA GLU A 97 5.27 -11.71 -5.74
C GLU A 97 4.93 -10.27 -5.46
N ILE A 98 4.10 -9.66 -6.31
CA ILE A 98 3.77 -8.26 -6.10
C ILE A 98 2.76 -8.17 -4.97
N PRO A 99 3.02 -7.35 -3.96
CA PRO A 99 2.10 -7.29 -2.83
C PRO A 99 0.69 -6.86 -3.23
N TYR A 100 -0.28 -7.43 -2.59
CA TYR A 100 -1.65 -7.05 -2.80
C TYR A 100 -2.32 -7.04 -1.45
N GLY A 101 -3.53 -6.51 -1.38
CA GLY A 101 -4.25 -6.39 -0.13
C GLY A 101 -4.06 -5.01 0.45
N ARG A 102 -3.93 -4.94 1.73
CA ARG A 102 -3.92 -3.66 2.42
C ARG A 102 -2.52 -3.09 2.52
N PHE A 103 -2.40 -1.82 2.19
CA PHE A 103 -1.15 -1.09 2.34
C PHE A 103 -1.42 0.04 3.30
N GLU A 104 -0.52 0.27 4.21
CA GLU A 104 -0.73 1.29 5.21
C GLU A 104 0.59 1.90 5.61
N ARG A 105 0.62 3.20 5.78
CA ARG A 105 1.81 3.88 6.26
C ARG A 105 1.40 5.07 7.08
N ARG A 106 2.02 5.20 8.24
CA ARG A 106 1.82 6.37 9.09
C ARG A 106 3.17 7.00 9.27
N VAL A 107 3.27 8.29 8.99
CA VAL A 107 4.53 9.00 9.16
C VAL A 107 4.29 10.30 9.87
N GLU A 108 5.27 10.70 10.66
CA GLU A 108 5.23 11.98 11.30
C GLU A 108 5.68 13.02 10.29
N LEU A 109 4.98 14.12 10.24
CA LEU A 109 5.37 15.21 9.37
C LEU A 109 6.28 16.17 10.13
N PRO A 110 7.16 16.87 9.44
CA PRO A 110 7.93 17.90 10.10
C PRO A 110 7.02 18.89 10.79
N PRO A 111 7.47 19.53 11.87
CA PRO A 111 6.61 20.45 12.61
C PRO A 111 6.07 21.57 11.71
N GLY A 112 4.83 21.94 11.95
CA GLY A 112 4.22 23.00 11.18
C GLY A 112 2.77 22.68 10.96
N ARG A 113 2.09 23.63 10.33
CA ARG A 113 0.70 23.47 9.97
C ARG A 113 0.62 23.47 8.46
N TYR A 114 -0.14 22.54 7.93
CA TYR A 114 -0.17 22.32 6.48
C TYR A 114 -1.57 22.20 5.97
N ARG A 115 -1.74 22.46 4.69
CA ARG A 115 -2.98 22.30 4.00
C ARG A 115 -2.71 21.51 2.72
N LEU A 116 -3.55 20.56 2.42
CA LEU A 116 -3.40 19.80 1.19
C LEU A 116 -3.75 20.68 0.02
N GLU A 117 -2.80 20.91 -0.86
CA GLU A 117 -2.98 21.76 -2.01
C GLU A 117 -3.17 20.99 -3.30
N HIS A 118 -2.63 19.81 -3.39
CA HIS A 118 -2.67 19.07 -4.63
C HIS A 118 -2.53 17.59 -4.33
N GLU A 119 -3.27 16.79 -5.06
CA GLU A 119 -3.25 15.36 -4.89
C GLU A 119 -3.39 14.74 -6.26
N GLN A 120 -2.53 13.80 -6.58
CA GLN A 120 -2.50 13.24 -7.91
C GLN A 120 -1.91 11.84 -7.86
N VAL A 121 -2.42 10.94 -8.70
CA VAL A 121 -1.84 9.62 -8.84
C VAL A 121 -1.31 9.54 -10.25
N ALA A 122 -0.03 9.30 -10.40
CA ALA A 122 0.60 9.23 -11.70
C ALA A 122 1.80 8.32 -11.62
N ASN A 123 2.03 7.56 -12.67
CA ASN A 123 3.21 6.70 -12.77
C ASN A 123 3.36 5.77 -11.58
N GLY A 124 2.23 5.27 -11.08
CA GLY A 124 2.28 4.34 -9.97
C GLY A 124 2.55 4.97 -8.62
N CYS A 125 2.49 6.28 -8.54
CA CYS A 125 2.77 6.97 -7.29
C CYS A 125 1.66 7.94 -6.92
N LEU A 126 1.46 8.09 -5.63
CA LEU A 126 0.60 9.11 -5.11
C LEU A 126 1.48 10.32 -4.83
N LEU A 127 1.11 11.47 -5.35
CA LEU A 127 1.86 12.69 -5.14
C LEU A 127 0.98 13.67 -4.40
N LEU A 128 1.46 14.17 -3.27
CA LEU A 128 0.75 15.13 -2.48
C LEU A 128 1.57 16.39 -2.31
N ARG A 129 0.91 17.53 -2.39
CA ARG A 129 1.57 18.79 -2.06
C ARG A 129 0.87 19.39 -0.85
N LEU A 130 1.62 19.57 0.23
CA LEU A 130 1.10 20.17 1.44
C LEU A 130 1.71 21.57 1.56
N GLY A 131 0.88 22.58 1.51
CA GLY A 131 1.36 23.95 1.66
C GLY A 131 1.45 24.32 3.11
N ARG A 132 2.46 25.09 3.45
CA ARG A 132 2.66 25.50 4.81
C ARG A 132 1.72 26.67 5.12
N LEU A 133 1.01 26.57 6.22
CA LEU A 133 0.10 27.61 6.61
C LEU A 133 0.85 28.69 7.35
N SER A 134 0.36 29.91 7.13
CA SER A 134 0.93 31.05 7.79
C SER A 134 0.62 30.98 9.28
N GLU A 135 1.43 31.61 10.06
CA GLU A 135 1.26 31.60 11.50
C GLU A 135 0.28 32.57 12.01
N PHE A 136 -0.23 33.44 11.23
CA PHE A 136 -1.23 34.37 11.67
C PHE A 136 -2.12 34.79 10.56
#